data_c9034c96683e74f242044856cd0ad9dc
#
_entry.id   c9034c96683e74f242044856cd0ad9dc
#
_cell.length_a   1.000
_cell.length_b   1.000
_cell.length_c   1.000
_cell.angle_alpha   90.00
_cell.angle_beta   90.00
_cell.angle_gamma   90.00
#
_symmetry.space_group_name_H-M   'P 1'
#
loop_
_entity.id
_entity.type
_entity.pdbx_description
1 polymer ?
#
loop_
_entity_poly.entity_id
_entity_poly.type
_entity_poly.pdbx_seq_one_letter_code
_entity_poly.pdbx_strand_id
1 'polypeptide(L)'
;MWGAKNKMKKIRTLSRLLKIQKTLIHYQLDEFISDIPALHSLRWIFYLSPNLWFRKTTSSSRGERLRCALEDLGPLYVKFGQSLSTRPDLLPEDIAIELSKLQDDVPAFSADLVEQEILKAFGQPAMDIFKEFDSNAFASASIAQAHLATLKSGEEVIVKILRPNIWEAIEKDMEILILCAKLINNYSEELKRLRPIEVVSDYQATVLHELDLVREAANCAQIGRNWERSDIIKVPEIYWDYCKTNILVQERIHGVPINNIKELKAAGVNIEQLAINGVRIFFTQVFLHNLFHADMH
;
A
#
# COMPACT_ATOMS: atom_id res chain seq x y z
N MET A 1 -26.33 14.03 -20.75
CA MET A 1 -25.00 13.90 -20.10
C MET A 1 -24.87 12.69 -19.14
N TRP A 2 -25.88 12.31 -18.39
CA TRP A 2 -25.84 11.19 -17.41
C TRP A 2 -25.63 9.81 -18.04
N GLY A 3 -26.23 9.52 -19.19
CA GLY A 3 -26.08 8.23 -19.90
C GLY A 3 -24.67 7.98 -20.49
N ALA A 4 -23.97 9.03 -20.92
CA ALA A 4 -22.62 8.91 -21.46
C ALA A 4 -21.57 8.60 -20.37
N LYS A 5 -21.68 9.21 -19.19
CA LYS A 5 -20.83 8.92 -18.03
C LYS A 5 -20.97 7.46 -17.57
N ASN A 6 -22.20 6.94 -17.53
CA ASN A 6 -22.48 5.56 -17.10
C ASN A 6 -21.97 4.54 -18.13
N LYS A 7 -22.03 4.86 -19.43
CA LYS A 7 -21.49 4.03 -20.51
C LYS A 7 -19.96 4.01 -20.49
N MET A 8 -19.31 5.15 -20.27
CA MET A 8 -17.85 5.22 -20.13
C MET A 8 -17.35 4.48 -18.88
N LYS A 9 -18.08 4.57 -17.75
CA LYS A 9 -17.74 3.83 -16.52
C LYS A 9 -17.77 2.32 -16.78
N LYS A 10 -18.82 1.79 -17.42
CA LYS A 10 -18.93 0.37 -17.78
C LYS A 10 -17.82 -0.11 -18.72
N ILE A 11 -17.42 0.68 -19.71
CA ILE A 11 -16.35 0.33 -20.64
C ILE A 11 -14.99 0.27 -19.91
N ARG A 12 -14.73 1.21 -18.99
CA ARG A 12 -13.50 1.23 -18.18
C ARG A 12 -13.41 0.05 -17.23
N THR A 13 -14.52 -0.32 -16.58
CA THR A 13 -14.59 -1.51 -15.70
C THR A 13 -14.36 -2.79 -16.50
N LEU A 14 -14.95 -2.91 -17.69
CA LEU A 14 -14.75 -4.07 -18.57
C LEU A 14 -13.30 -4.19 -19.03
N SER A 15 -12.66 -3.09 -19.47
CA SER A 15 -11.25 -3.10 -19.87
C SER A 15 -10.32 -3.49 -18.71
N ARG A 16 -10.64 -3.08 -17.49
CA ARG A 16 -9.88 -3.45 -16.29
C ARG A 16 -10.05 -4.93 -15.95
N LEU A 17 -11.28 -5.46 -16.03
CA LEU A 17 -11.57 -6.89 -15.87
C LEU A 17 -10.78 -7.73 -16.87
N LEU A 18 -10.73 -7.31 -18.13
CA LEU A 18 -9.94 -8.00 -19.17
C LEU A 18 -8.43 -7.95 -18.86
N LYS A 19 -7.93 -6.84 -18.33
CA LYS A 19 -6.54 -6.76 -17.87
C LYS A 19 -6.27 -7.74 -16.74
N ILE A 20 -7.12 -7.78 -15.71
CA ILE A 20 -7.00 -8.71 -14.59
C ILE A 20 -7.01 -10.16 -15.09
N GLN A 21 -8.00 -10.52 -15.93
CA GLN A 21 -8.09 -11.85 -16.53
C GLN A 21 -6.81 -12.21 -17.31
N LYS A 22 -6.32 -11.28 -18.15
CA LYS A 22 -5.09 -11.48 -18.92
C LYS A 22 -3.88 -11.72 -18.02
N THR A 23 -3.72 -10.94 -16.95
CA THR A 23 -2.63 -11.09 -15.97
C THR A 23 -2.73 -12.45 -15.26
N LEU A 24 -3.90 -12.85 -14.78
CA LEU A 24 -4.11 -14.14 -14.13
C LEU A 24 -3.76 -15.32 -15.05
N ILE A 25 -4.13 -15.25 -16.33
CA ILE A 25 -3.80 -16.27 -17.33
C ILE A 25 -2.30 -16.26 -17.64
N HIS A 26 -1.70 -15.07 -17.79
CA HIS A 26 -0.28 -14.92 -18.09
C HIS A 26 0.60 -15.60 -17.04
N TYR A 27 0.27 -15.40 -15.77
CA TYR A 27 0.98 -15.99 -14.63
C TYR A 27 0.45 -17.39 -14.24
N GLN A 28 -0.43 -17.99 -15.02
CA GLN A 28 -0.97 -19.35 -14.82
C GLN A 28 -1.62 -19.52 -13.42
N LEU A 29 -2.31 -18.48 -12.95
CA LEU A 29 -2.98 -18.51 -11.65
C LEU A 29 -4.33 -19.27 -11.66
N ASP A 30 -4.78 -19.73 -12.84
CA ASP A 30 -5.89 -20.65 -12.99
C ASP A 30 -5.63 -22.02 -12.32
N GLU A 31 -4.36 -22.41 -12.12
CA GLU A 31 -3.98 -23.59 -11.34
C GLU A 31 -4.38 -23.46 -9.88
N PHE A 32 -4.22 -22.28 -9.27
CA PHE A 32 -4.66 -22.02 -7.88
C PHE A 32 -6.17 -22.21 -7.71
N ILE A 33 -6.95 -21.81 -8.72
CA ILE A 33 -8.40 -21.98 -8.72
C ILE A 33 -8.76 -23.47 -8.85
N SER A 34 -7.91 -24.24 -9.51
CA SER A 34 -8.09 -25.69 -9.63
C SER A 34 -7.84 -26.45 -8.33
N ASP A 35 -6.98 -25.92 -7.46
CA ASP A 35 -6.64 -26.53 -6.18
C ASP A 35 -7.71 -26.29 -5.10
N ILE A 36 -8.61 -25.33 -5.33
CA ILE A 36 -9.69 -24.99 -4.40
C ILE A 36 -11.00 -25.57 -4.96
N PRO A 37 -11.53 -26.69 -4.39
CA PRO A 37 -12.72 -27.37 -4.92
C PRO A 37 -13.93 -26.44 -5.10
N ALA A 38 -14.11 -25.49 -4.19
CA ALA A 38 -15.19 -24.51 -4.22
C ALA A 38 -15.10 -23.51 -5.40
N LEU A 39 -13.91 -23.34 -6.01
CA LEU A 39 -13.69 -22.44 -7.16
C LEU A 39 -13.64 -23.19 -8.49
N HIS A 40 -13.70 -24.52 -8.50
CA HIS A 40 -13.65 -25.33 -9.73
C HIS A 40 -14.66 -24.89 -10.78
N SER A 41 -15.81 -24.49 -10.35
CA SER A 41 -16.90 -24.05 -11.22
C SER A 41 -16.69 -22.67 -11.84
N LEU A 42 -15.71 -21.87 -11.37
CA LEU A 42 -15.33 -20.60 -11.97
C LEU A 42 -14.30 -20.78 -13.10
N ARG A 43 -13.79 -22.00 -13.31
CA ARG A 43 -12.78 -22.28 -14.37
C ARG A 43 -13.26 -21.92 -15.77
N TRP A 44 -14.54 -22.04 -16.06
CA TRP A 44 -15.08 -21.70 -17.39
C TRP A 44 -14.84 -20.24 -17.78
N ILE A 45 -14.74 -19.31 -16.80
CA ILE A 45 -14.44 -17.89 -17.04
C ILE A 45 -13.05 -17.74 -17.71
N PHE A 46 -12.10 -18.61 -17.33
CA PHE A 46 -10.76 -18.62 -17.89
C PHE A 46 -10.74 -19.27 -19.29
N TYR A 47 -11.50 -20.36 -19.49
CA TYR A 47 -11.55 -21.07 -20.79
C TYR A 47 -12.19 -20.25 -21.92
N LEU A 48 -13.00 -19.25 -21.64
CA LEU A 48 -13.57 -18.34 -22.63
C LEU A 48 -12.56 -17.32 -23.19
N SER A 49 -11.33 -17.28 -22.66
CA SER A 49 -10.32 -16.31 -23.10
C SER A 49 -9.45 -16.87 -24.22
N PRO A 50 -9.35 -16.16 -25.36
CA PRO A 50 -8.41 -16.53 -26.44
C PRO A 50 -6.93 -16.54 -26.00
N ASN A 51 -6.61 -15.85 -24.89
CA ASN A 51 -5.27 -15.74 -24.34
C ASN A 51 -4.71 -17.06 -23.77
N LEU A 52 -5.55 -18.06 -23.51
CA LEU A 52 -5.10 -19.41 -23.11
C LEU A 52 -4.22 -20.09 -24.17
N TRP A 53 -4.40 -19.73 -25.44
CA TRP A 53 -3.65 -20.34 -26.56
C TRP A 53 -2.21 -19.81 -26.64
N PHE A 54 -1.88 -18.73 -25.95
CA PHE A 54 -0.55 -18.12 -25.91
C PHE A 54 0.19 -18.35 -24.59
N ARG A 55 -0.16 -19.42 -23.89
CA ARG A 55 0.44 -19.79 -22.61
C ARG A 55 1.93 -20.11 -22.79
N LYS A 56 2.81 -19.32 -22.18
CA LYS A 56 4.23 -19.67 -22.02
C LYS A 56 4.37 -20.52 -20.75
N THR A 57 5.00 -21.68 -20.89
CA THR A 57 5.45 -22.48 -19.73
C THR A 57 6.49 -21.67 -18.95
N THR A 58 6.20 -21.33 -17.72
CA THR A 58 7.11 -20.60 -16.84
C THR A 58 7.71 -21.58 -15.83
N SER A 59 9.02 -21.55 -15.64
CA SER A 59 9.74 -22.36 -14.65
C SER A 59 9.65 -21.80 -13.21
N SER A 60 8.97 -20.68 -13.04
CA SER A 60 8.81 -19.98 -11.76
C SER A 60 7.88 -20.72 -10.80
N SER A 61 8.17 -20.63 -9.49
CA SER A 61 7.33 -21.20 -8.46
C SER A 61 5.93 -20.57 -8.46
N ARG A 62 4.93 -21.25 -7.92
CA ARG A 62 3.57 -20.72 -7.84
C ARG A 62 3.51 -19.43 -7.01
N GLY A 63 4.26 -19.33 -5.93
CA GLY A 63 4.34 -18.12 -5.11
C GLY A 63 4.93 -16.94 -5.89
N GLU A 64 6.02 -17.15 -6.64
CA GLU A 64 6.64 -16.12 -7.49
C GLU A 64 5.65 -15.63 -8.57
N ARG A 65 4.93 -16.55 -9.21
CA ARG A 65 3.91 -16.19 -10.21
C ARG A 65 2.79 -15.33 -9.60
N LEU A 66 2.36 -15.66 -8.38
CA LEU A 66 1.35 -14.86 -7.67
C LEU A 66 1.90 -13.48 -7.34
N ARG A 67 3.12 -13.37 -6.79
CA ARG A 67 3.77 -12.09 -6.49
C ARG A 67 3.86 -11.21 -7.74
N CYS A 68 4.42 -11.71 -8.82
CA CYS A 68 4.53 -10.96 -10.07
C CYS A 68 3.17 -10.53 -10.64
N ALA A 69 2.14 -11.36 -10.51
CA ALA A 69 0.79 -10.98 -10.93
C ALA A 69 0.22 -9.83 -10.10
N LEU A 70 0.43 -9.83 -8.78
CA LEU A 70 -0.01 -8.74 -7.91
C LEU A 70 0.73 -7.44 -8.22
N GLU A 71 2.03 -7.50 -8.50
CA GLU A 71 2.84 -6.37 -8.94
C GLU A 71 2.31 -5.77 -10.26
N ASP A 72 2.04 -6.59 -11.27
CA ASP A 72 1.49 -6.17 -12.57
C ASP A 72 0.05 -5.62 -12.47
N LEU A 73 -0.72 -6.11 -11.53
CA LEU A 73 -2.08 -5.61 -11.29
C LEU A 73 -2.06 -4.23 -10.64
N GLY A 74 -1.03 -3.92 -9.87
CA GLY A 74 -0.76 -2.58 -9.33
C GLY A 74 -1.02 -2.42 -7.85
N PRO A 75 -0.97 -1.16 -7.35
CA PRO A 75 -0.82 -0.82 -5.94
C PRO A 75 -1.81 -1.49 -4.99
N LEU A 76 -3.09 -1.55 -5.36
CA LEU A 76 -4.12 -2.20 -4.55
C LEU A 76 -3.82 -3.69 -4.31
N TYR A 77 -3.39 -4.39 -5.36
CA TYR A 77 -3.12 -5.83 -5.28
C TYR A 77 -1.79 -6.11 -4.57
N VAL A 78 -0.79 -5.25 -4.74
CA VAL A 78 0.46 -5.30 -3.96
C VAL A 78 0.15 -5.18 -2.47
N LYS A 79 -0.63 -4.19 -2.08
CA LYS A 79 -1.04 -3.98 -0.69
C LYS A 79 -1.87 -5.15 -0.13
N PHE A 80 -2.73 -5.72 -0.95
CA PHE A 80 -3.46 -6.95 -0.60
C PHE A 80 -2.51 -8.12 -0.32
N GLY A 81 -1.52 -8.33 -1.20
CA GLY A 81 -0.51 -9.37 -1.01
C GLY A 81 0.35 -9.14 0.25
N GLN A 82 0.73 -7.89 0.53
CA GLN A 82 1.43 -7.51 1.75
C GLN A 82 0.60 -7.81 3.00
N SER A 83 -0.69 -7.44 3.00
CA SER A 83 -1.60 -7.76 4.11
C SER A 83 -1.75 -9.27 4.32
N LEU A 84 -1.74 -10.06 3.25
CA LEU A 84 -1.75 -11.52 3.34
C LEU A 84 -0.42 -12.09 3.86
N SER A 85 0.72 -11.52 3.50
CA SER A 85 2.05 -11.99 3.94
C SER A 85 2.24 -11.88 5.46
N THR A 86 1.53 -10.96 6.12
CA THR A 86 1.53 -10.84 7.59
C THR A 86 0.71 -11.93 8.29
N ARG A 87 0.01 -12.78 7.53
CA ARG A 87 -0.84 -13.86 8.02
C ARG A 87 -0.39 -15.22 7.45
N PRO A 88 0.81 -15.70 7.83
CA PRO A 88 1.35 -16.97 7.33
C PRO A 88 0.49 -18.17 7.74
N ASP A 89 -0.37 -18.03 8.76
CA ASP A 89 -1.36 -19.01 9.19
C ASP A 89 -2.45 -19.30 8.14
N LEU A 90 -2.69 -18.36 7.22
CA LEU A 90 -3.70 -18.49 6.17
C LEU A 90 -3.15 -18.99 4.83
N LEU A 91 -1.83 -19.05 4.68
CA LEU A 91 -1.18 -19.29 3.39
C LEU A 91 -0.24 -20.50 3.45
N PRO A 92 -0.11 -21.26 2.36
CA PRO A 92 1.02 -22.17 2.19
C PRO A 92 2.35 -21.43 2.33
N GLU A 93 3.34 -22.08 2.96
CA GLU A 93 4.63 -21.48 3.31
C GLU A 93 5.36 -20.87 2.09
N ASP A 94 5.36 -21.57 0.96
CA ASP A 94 5.98 -21.11 -0.29
C ASP A 94 5.34 -19.82 -0.83
N ILE A 95 4.05 -19.63 -0.62
CA ILE A 95 3.34 -18.40 -1.00
C ILE A 95 3.66 -17.28 -0.01
N ALA A 96 3.62 -17.56 1.30
CA ALA A 96 3.91 -16.57 2.33
C ALA A 96 5.33 -15.98 2.16
N ILE A 97 6.33 -16.83 1.89
CA ILE A 97 7.72 -16.42 1.62
C ILE A 97 7.80 -15.50 0.38
N GLU A 98 7.10 -15.82 -0.70
CA GLU A 98 7.13 -14.98 -1.90
C GLU A 98 6.37 -13.66 -1.71
N LEU A 99 5.22 -13.69 -1.05
CA LEU A 99 4.47 -12.46 -0.78
C LEU A 99 5.19 -11.53 0.20
N SER A 100 6.03 -12.06 1.11
CA SER A 100 6.86 -11.21 1.98
C SER A 100 7.93 -10.44 1.22
N LYS A 101 8.24 -10.82 -0.02
CA LYS A 101 9.13 -10.09 -0.93
C LYS A 101 8.43 -8.95 -1.68
N LEU A 102 7.11 -8.82 -1.56
CA LEU A 102 6.38 -7.69 -2.12
C LEU A 102 6.88 -6.41 -1.46
N GLN A 103 7.72 -5.69 -2.19
CA GLN A 103 8.26 -4.43 -1.73
C GLN A 103 7.39 -3.28 -2.21
N ASP A 104 7.37 -2.21 -1.43
CA ASP A 104 6.80 -0.94 -1.85
C ASP A 104 7.69 -0.18 -2.84
N ASP A 105 8.73 -0.84 -3.40
CA ASP A 105 9.66 -0.23 -4.35
C ASP A 105 9.03 -0.15 -5.74
N VAL A 106 8.14 0.81 -5.88
CA VAL A 106 7.49 1.14 -7.16
C VAL A 106 8.23 2.32 -7.79
N PRO A 107 8.51 2.30 -9.10
CA PRO A 107 9.17 3.42 -9.77
C PRO A 107 8.53 4.76 -9.43
N ALA A 108 9.37 5.74 -9.12
CA ALA A 108 8.92 7.10 -8.83
C ALA A 108 8.17 7.69 -10.04
N PHE A 109 7.11 8.47 -9.79
CA PHE A 109 6.50 9.26 -10.84
C PHE A 109 7.32 10.53 -11.10
N SER A 110 7.15 11.11 -12.30
CA SER A 110 8.02 12.19 -12.78
C SER A 110 7.89 13.48 -11.95
N ALA A 111 8.96 14.27 -11.95
CA ALA A 111 9.01 15.58 -11.30
C ALA A 111 7.88 16.52 -11.78
N ASP A 112 7.50 16.46 -13.05
CA ASP A 112 6.39 17.25 -13.59
C ASP A 112 5.05 16.90 -12.94
N LEU A 113 4.82 15.62 -12.63
CA LEU A 113 3.61 15.18 -11.93
C LEU A 113 3.64 15.57 -10.46
N VAL A 114 4.80 15.55 -9.82
CA VAL A 114 5.00 16.05 -8.45
C VAL A 114 4.59 17.52 -8.37
N GLU A 115 5.14 18.36 -9.27
CA GLU A 115 4.83 19.79 -9.32
C GLU A 115 3.34 20.04 -9.57
N GLN A 116 2.70 19.24 -10.44
CA GLN A 116 1.26 19.34 -10.70
C GLN A 116 0.43 19.01 -9.45
N GLU A 117 0.80 17.97 -8.67
CA GLU A 117 0.08 17.60 -7.45
C GLU A 117 0.25 18.69 -6.36
N ILE A 118 1.45 19.27 -6.23
CA ILE A 118 1.70 20.40 -5.32
C ILE A 118 0.87 21.62 -5.75
N LEU A 119 0.91 21.98 -7.03
CA LEU A 119 0.15 23.10 -7.56
C LEU A 119 -1.37 22.91 -7.37
N LYS A 120 -1.89 21.70 -7.56
CA LYS A 120 -3.31 21.39 -7.29
C LYS A 120 -3.66 21.54 -5.82
N ALA A 121 -2.77 21.11 -4.91
CA ALA A 121 -3.03 21.11 -3.48
C ALA A 121 -2.93 22.51 -2.84
N PHE A 122 -2.01 23.33 -3.30
CA PHE A 122 -1.69 24.62 -2.68
C PHE A 122 -2.01 25.84 -3.56
N GLY A 123 -2.25 25.64 -4.86
CA GLY A 123 -2.44 26.75 -5.82
C GLY A 123 -1.16 27.51 -6.14
N GLN A 124 0.01 27.03 -5.71
CA GLN A 124 1.32 27.64 -5.88
C GLN A 124 2.37 26.57 -6.22
N PRO A 125 3.42 26.90 -6.96
CA PRO A 125 4.52 25.98 -7.25
C PRO A 125 5.33 25.65 -5.97
N ALA A 126 6.05 24.53 -6.00
CA ALA A 126 6.81 24.04 -4.84
C ALA A 126 7.80 25.07 -4.29
N MET A 127 8.52 25.80 -5.16
CA MET A 127 9.51 26.80 -4.77
C MET A 127 8.90 28.07 -4.12
N ASP A 128 7.60 28.30 -4.29
CA ASP A 128 6.91 29.38 -3.60
C ASP A 128 6.45 28.98 -2.19
N ILE A 129 6.37 27.67 -1.93
CA ILE A 129 5.96 27.09 -0.64
C ILE A 129 7.20 26.81 0.21
N PHE A 130 8.16 26.07 -0.36
CA PHE A 130 9.39 25.64 0.29
C PHE A 130 10.55 26.58 -0.06
N LYS A 131 11.55 26.64 0.79
CA LYS A 131 12.84 27.31 0.50
C LYS A 131 13.66 26.48 -0.49
N GLU A 132 13.64 25.16 -0.28
CA GLU A 132 14.28 24.17 -1.14
C GLU A 132 13.36 22.97 -1.27
N PHE A 133 13.27 22.39 -2.47
CA PHE A 133 12.49 21.19 -2.74
C PHE A 133 13.24 20.30 -3.74
N ASP A 134 13.52 19.07 -3.34
CA ASP A 134 14.10 18.08 -4.24
C ASP A 134 12.99 17.37 -5.01
N SER A 135 12.92 17.59 -6.31
CA SER A 135 11.95 16.96 -7.21
C SER A 135 12.22 15.47 -7.45
N ASN A 136 13.43 14.98 -7.13
CA ASN A 136 13.72 13.56 -7.16
C ASN A 136 13.17 12.91 -5.89
N ALA A 137 12.51 11.76 -6.08
CA ALA A 137 11.97 11.04 -4.93
C ALA A 137 13.10 10.51 -4.03
N PHE A 138 13.06 10.85 -2.76
CA PHE A 138 13.89 10.24 -1.71
C PHE A 138 13.52 8.78 -1.46
N ALA A 139 12.20 8.50 -1.49
CA ALA A 139 11.65 7.15 -1.41
C ALA A 139 10.35 7.09 -2.22
N SER A 140 10.04 5.91 -2.75
CA SER A 140 8.84 5.70 -3.55
C SER A 140 8.15 4.40 -3.11
N ALA A 141 6.88 4.52 -2.73
CA ALA A 141 6.04 3.41 -2.29
C ALA A 141 4.88 3.15 -3.26
N SER A 142 4.08 2.13 -3.00
CA SER A 142 2.96 1.71 -3.84
C SER A 142 1.93 2.82 -4.08
N ILE A 143 1.61 3.61 -3.06
CA ILE A 143 0.56 4.66 -3.12
C ILE A 143 1.08 6.09 -3.06
N ALA A 144 2.34 6.31 -2.65
CA ALA A 144 2.92 7.64 -2.45
C ALA A 144 4.41 7.65 -2.75
N GLN A 145 4.99 8.83 -2.85
CA GLN A 145 6.45 9.02 -2.79
C GLN A 145 6.81 10.16 -1.83
N ALA A 146 8.02 10.11 -1.31
CA ALA A 146 8.55 11.09 -0.36
C ALA A 146 9.65 11.93 -1.02
N HIS A 147 9.66 13.21 -0.72
CA HIS A 147 10.64 14.18 -1.20
C HIS A 147 11.28 14.91 -0.03
N LEU A 148 12.54 15.28 -0.18
CA LEU A 148 13.23 16.13 0.77
C LEU A 148 12.92 17.59 0.46
N ALA A 149 12.68 18.39 1.50
CA ALA A 149 12.46 19.80 1.37
C ALA A 149 12.97 20.56 2.61
N THR A 150 13.13 21.88 2.45
CA THR A 150 13.41 22.81 3.55
C THR A 150 12.31 23.86 3.58
N LEU A 151 11.67 24.05 4.73
CA LEU A 151 10.68 25.11 4.90
C LEU A 151 11.35 26.50 4.81
N LYS A 152 10.57 27.54 4.56
CA LYS A 152 11.07 28.92 4.55
C LYS A 152 11.62 29.37 5.91
N SER A 153 11.14 28.78 6.96
CA SER A 153 11.63 28.93 8.35
C SER A 153 12.94 28.22 8.64
N GLY A 154 13.36 27.29 7.78
CA GLY A 154 14.66 26.62 7.83
C GLY A 154 14.63 25.15 8.26
N GLU A 155 13.48 24.61 8.64
CA GLU A 155 13.36 23.21 9.08
C GLU A 155 13.48 22.26 7.89
N GLU A 156 14.25 21.18 8.08
CA GLU A 156 14.29 20.08 7.12
C GLU A 156 13.06 19.18 7.29
N VAL A 157 12.37 18.93 6.18
CA VAL A 157 11.12 18.18 6.17
C VAL A 157 11.12 17.07 5.11
N ILE A 158 10.25 16.08 5.34
CA ILE A 158 9.86 15.12 4.32
C ILE A 158 8.45 15.48 3.85
N VAL A 159 8.30 15.60 2.53
CA VAL A 159 7.02 15.84 1.87
C VAL A 159 6.57 14.55 1.20
N LYS A 160 5.56 13.91 1.78
CA LYS A 160 4.94 12.70 1.23
C LYS A 160 3.78 13.12 0.34
N ILE A 161 3.76 12.62 -0.91
CA ILE A 161 2.78 12.99 -1.94
C ILE A 161 2.13 11.71 -2.47
N LEU A 162 0.81 11.63 -2.45
CA LEU A 162 0.08 10.52 -3.06
C LEU A 162 0.28 10.49 -4.58
N ARG A 163 0.31 9.30 -5.14
CA ARG A 163 0.39 9.12 -6.59
C ARG A 163 -0.81 9.77 -7.29
N PRO A 164 -0.58 10.44 -8.43
CA PRO A 164 -1.66 11.04 -9.21
C PRO A 164 -2.74 10.02 -9.56
N ASN A 165 -4.01 10.42 -9.41
CA ASN A 165 -5.18 9.61 -9.73
C ASN A 165 -5.28 8.25 -8.99
N ILE A 166 -4.54 8.07 -7.87
CA ILE A 166 -4.54 6.82 -7.11
C ILE A 166 -5.95 6.48 -6.59
N TRP A 167 -6.73 7.46 -6.16
CA TRP A 167 -8.10 7.31 -5.72
C TRP A 167 -8.98 6.66 -6.78
N GLU A 168 -8.94 7.19 -8.02
CA GLU A 168 -9.73 6.65 -9.13
C GLU A 168 -9.30 5.23 -9.53
N ALA A 169 -8.00 4.92 -9.43
CA ALA A 169 -7.49 3.60 -9.73
C ALA A 169 -7.98 2.58 -8.70
N ILE A 170 -7.88 2.91 -7.41
CA ILE A 170 -8.31 2.06 -6.30
C ILE A 170 -9.82 1.88 -6.29
N GLU A 171 -10.61 2.95 -6.50
CA GLU A 171 -12.08 2.86 -6.57
C GLU A 171 -12.53 1.85 -7.63
N LYS A 172 -11.92 1.88 -8.82
CA LYS A 172 -12.23 0.93 -9.91
C LYS A 172 -11.91 -0.51 -9.56
N ASP A 173 -10.75 -0.73 -8.98
CA ASP A 173 -10.32 -2.07 -8.59
C ASP A 173 -11.19 -2.61 -7.45
N MET A 174 -11.59 -1.77 -6.50
CA MET A 174 -12.52 -2.11 -5.43
C MET A 174 -13.91 -2.48 -5.97
N GLU A 175 -14.44 -1.73 -6.94
CA GLU A 175 -15.72 -2.10 -7.59
C GLU A 175 -15.66 -3.52 -8.17
N ILE A 176 -14.53 -3.90 -8.77
CA ILE A 176 -14.33 -5.24 -9.32
C ILE A 176 -14.24 -6.29 -8.21
N LEU A 177 -13.47 -6.02 -7.16
CA LEU A 177 -13.36 -6.95 -6.03
C LEU A 177 -14.70 -7.19 -5.35
N ILE A 178 -15.50 -6.12 -5.14
CA ILE A 178 -16.86 -6.22 -4.59
C ILE A 178 -17.76 -7.05 -5.52
N LEU A 179 -17.67 -6.86 -6.84
CA LEU A 179 -18.43 -7.66 -7.80
C LEU A 179 -18.04 -9.14 -7.71
N CYS A 180 -16.75 -9.44 -7.67
CA CYS A 180 -16.24 -10.81 -7.49
C CYS A 180 -16.72 -11.41 -6.17
N ALA A 181 -16.62 -10.66 -5.06
CA ALA A 181 -17.10 -11.11 -3.76
C ALA A 181 -18.60 -11.45 -3.76
N LYS A 182 -19.43 -10.63 -4.40
CA LYS A 182 -20.88 -10.90 -4.57
C LYS A 182 -21.12 -12.16 -5.41
N LEU A 183 -20.38 -12.35 -6.50
CA LEU A 183 -20.50 -13.56 -7.32
C LEU A 183 -20.12 -14.81 -6.51
N ILE A 184 -19.02 -14.78 -5.79
CA ILE A 184 -18.54 -15.85 -4.92
C ILE A 184 -19.59 -16.15 -3.84
N ASN A 185 -20.09 -15.12 -3.17
CA ASN A 185 -21.10 -15.27 -2.11
C ASN A 185 -22.40 -15.91 -2.59
N ASN A 186 -22.81 -15.65 -3.84
CA ASN A 186 -24.02 -16.21 -4.42
C ASN A 186 -23.83 -17.58 -5.05
N TYR A 187 -22.60 -18.01 -5.27
CA TYR A 187 -22.29 -19.19 -6.06
C TYR A 187 -22.17 -20.46 -5.22
N SER A 188 -21.61 -20.38 -4.00
CA SER A 188 -21.33 -21.54 -3.14
C SER A 188 -21.60 -21.24 -1.67
N GLU A 189 -22.36 -22.10 -1.00
CA GLU A 189 -22.61 -22.00 0.44
C GLU A 189 -21.31 -22.21 1.27
N GLU A 190 -20.34 -22.97 0.75
CA GLU A 190 -19.04 -23.14 1.39
C GLU A 190 -18.25 -21.83 1.39
N LEU A 191 -18.19 -21.16 0.22
CA LEU A 191 -17.48 -19.90 0.07
C LEU A 191 -18.16 -18.73 0.80
N LYS A 192 -19.47 -18.80 0.99
CA LYS A 192 -20.24 -17.84 1.77
C LYS A 192 -19.80 -17.80 3.24
N ARG A 193 -19.31 -18.91 3.80
CA ARG A 193 -18.75 -18.97 5.17
C ARG A 193 -17.51 -18.10 5.33
N LEU A 194 -16.75 -17.85 4.27
CA LEU A 194 -15.60 -16.95 4.26
C LEU A 194 -15.99 -15.47 4.28
N ARG A 195 -17.29 -15.15 4.21
CA ARG A 195 -17.83 -13.78 4.21
C ARG A 195 -17.11 -12.84 3.24
N PRO A 196 -16.99 -13.22 1.95
CA PRO A 196 -16.13 -12.49 1.00
C PRO A 196 -16.51 -11.02 0.84
N ILE A 197 -17.80 -10.68 0.99
CA ILE A 197 -18.26 -9.29 0.90
C ILE A 197 -17.75 -8.47 2.09
N GLU A 198 -17.80 -9.03 3.31
CA GLU A 198 -17.31 -8.36 4.52
C GLU A 198 -15.78 -8.17 4.42
N VAL A 199 -15.04 -9.21 4.03
CA VAL A 199 -13.57 -9.16 3.84
C VAL A 199 -13.19 -8.05 2.85
N VAL A 200 -13.86 -7.95 1.70
CA VAL A 200 -13.55 -6.91 0.71
C VAL A 200 -13.96 -5.53 1.22
N SER A 201 -15.06 -5.42 1.98
CA SER A 201 -15.50 -4.14 2.56
C SER A 201 -14.53 -3.63 3.63
N ASP A 202 -14.02 -4.51 4.49
CA ASP A 202 -13.02 -4.18 5.51
C ASP A 202 -11.70 -3.78 4.86
N TYR A 203 -11.30 -4.51 3.81
CA TYR A 203 -10.13 -4.16 3.03
C TYR A 203 -10.27 -2.80 2.36
N GLN A 204 -11.44 -2.50 1.79
CA GLN A 204 -11.73 -1.18 1.22
C GLN A 204 -11.59 -0.08 2.27
N ALA A 205 -12.14 -0.26 3.46
CA ALA A 205 -12.01 0.71 4.55
C ALA A 205 -10.53 0.95 4.91
N THR A 206 -9.74 -0.12 5.03
CA THR A 206 -8.30 -0.03 5.32
C THR A 206 -7.55 0.76 4.26
N VAL A 207 -7.74 0.44 2.98
CA VAL A 207 -7.07 1.13 1.88
C VAL A 207 -7.48 2.60 1.79
N LEU A 208 -8.77 2.92 1.98
CA LEU A 208 -9.24 4.30 1.98
C LEU A 208 -8.65 5.12 3.13
N HIS A 209 -8.38 4.49 4.28
CA HIS A 209 -7.70 5.15 5.40
C HIS A 209 -6.24 5.48 5.06
N GLU A 210 -5.54 4.63 4.30
CA GLU A 210 -4.15 4.88 3.87
C GLU A 210 -4.05 5.99 2.81
N LEU A 211 -5.12 6.27 2.09
CA LEU A 211 -5.17 7.35 1.11
C LEU A 211 -5.46 8.74 1.72
N ASP A 212 -5.70 8.81 3.01
CA ASP A 212 -5.92 10.08 3.72
C ASP A 212 -4.69 10.45 4.55
N LEU A 213 -3.80 11.23 3.95
CA LEU A 213 -2.56 11.66 4.61
C LEU A 213 -2.80 12.63 5.79
N VAL A 214 -3.93 13.32 5.86
CA VAL A 214 -4.31 14.11 7.04
C VAL A 214 -4.59 13.19 8.22
N ARG A 215 -5.18 12.04 7.99
CA ARG A 215 -5.40 11.02 9.02
C ARG A 215 -4.07 10.41 9.49
N GLU A 216 -3.15 10.13 8.58
CA GLU A 216 -1.79 9.69 8.92
C GLU A 216 -1.08 10.73 9.79
N ALA A 217 -1.16 12.02 9.41
CA ALA A 217 -0.64 13.13 10.20
C ALA A 217 -1.25 13.18 11.61
N ALA A 218 -2.58 13.02 11.72
CA ALA A 218 -3.29 13.04 13.01
C ALA A 218 -2.86 11.88 13.92
N ASN A 219 -2.69 10.69 13.37
CA ASN A 219 -2.20 9.52 14.10
C ASN A 219 -0.76 9.74 14.59
N CYS A 220 0.12 10.24 13.72
CA CYS A 220 1.50 10.56 14.06
C CYS A 220 1.55 11.60 15.20
N ALA A 221 0.82 12.70 15.08
CA ALA A 221 0.74 13.72 16.11
C ALA A 221 0.15 13.19 17.44
N GLN A 222 -0.82 12.26 17.39
CA GLN A 222 -1.35 11.62 18.58
C GLN A 222 -0.30 10.74 19.26
N ILE A 223 0.46 9.96 18.50
CA ILE A 223 1.60 9.19 19.03
C ILE A 223 2.62 10.14 19.67
N GLY A 224 2.95 11.26 19.01
CA GLY A 224 3.84 12.27 19.53
C GLY A 224 3.39 12.82 20.89
N ARG A 225 2.11 13.17 21.03
CA ARG A 225 1.53 13.61 22.33
C ARG A 225 1.62 12.53 23.40
N ASN A 226 1.35 11.29 23.05
CA ASN A 226 1.40 10.16 24.00
C ASN A 226 2.83 9.94 24.53
N TRP A 227 3.85 10.33 23.79
CA TRP A 227 5.26 10.14 24.10
C TRP A 227 6.03 11.44 24.38
N GLU A 228 5.35 12.57 24.57
CA GLU A 228 5.95 13.90 24.75
C GLU A 228 7.06 13.97 25.82
N ARG A 229 6.96 13.11 26.83
CA ARG A 229 7.91 13.07 27.96
C ARG A 229 8.84 11.87 27.93
N SER A 230 9.05 11.29 26.76
CA SER A 230 9.83 10.05 26.62
C SER A 230 11.16 10.29 25.93
N ASP A 231 12.22 9.74 26.49
CA ASP A 231 13.57 9.78 25.92
C ASP A 231 13.89 8.56 25.03
N ILE A 232 12.96 7.58 24.94
CA ILE A 232 13.21 6.32 24.23
C ILE A 232 12.63 6.28 22.82
N ILE A 233 11.82 7.28 22.45
CA ILE A 233 11.22 7.41 21.13
C ILE A 233 11.15 8.87 20.73
N LYS A 234 11.53 9.16 19.50
CA LYS A 234 11.27 10.44 18.85
C LYS A 234 10.22 10.23 17.76
N VAL A 235 9.16 11.04 17.79
CA VAL A 235 8.10 11.06 16.79
C VAL A 235 8.26 12.33 15.96
N PRO A 236 8.21 12.29 14.61
CA PRO A 236 8.34 13.49 13.78
C PRO A 236 7.23 14.49 14.05
N GLU A 237 7.59 15.77 14.07
CA GLU A 237 6.63 16.87 14.14
C GLU A 237 5.86 16.99 12.83
N ILE A 238 4.57 17.32 12.92
CA ILE A 238 3.70 17.51 11.75
C ILE A 238 3.52 19.00 11.49
N TYR A 239 3.81 19.43 10.27
CA TYR A 239 3.66 20.83 9.82
C TYR A 239 2.28 21.02 9.17
N TRP A 240 1.24 21.21 10.00
CA TRP A 240 -0.16 21.20 9.61
C TRP A 240 -0.55 22.16 8.52
N ASP A 241 0.05 23.35 8.47
CA ASP A 241 -0.22 24.37 7.45
C ASP A 241 0.14 23.86 6.03
N TYR A 242 1.04 22.90 5.96
CA TYR A 242 1.51 22.28 4.73
C TYR A 242 0.89 20.89 4.47
N CYS A 243 -0.05 20.44 5.32
CA CYS A 243 -0.72 19.16 5.13
C CYS A 243 -2.02 19.34 4.35
N LYS A 244 -2.28 18.41 3.41
CA LYS A 244 -3.51 18.26 2.64
C LYS A 244 -3.88 16.78 2.57
N THR A 245 -5.07 16.45 2.11
CA THR A 245 -5.53 15.06 1.99
C THR A 245 -4.54 14.18 1.21
N ASN A 246 -3.87 14.77 0.20
CA ASN A 246 -2.91 14.08 -0.67
C ASN A 246 -1.44 14.46 -0.42
N ILE A 247 -1.15 15.33 0.55
CA ILE A 247 0.21 15.76 0.91
C ILE A 247 0.36 15.79 2.43
N LEU A 248 1.41 15.16 2.92
CA LEU A 248 1.83 15.20 4.33
C LEU A 248 3.22 15.80 4.42
N VAL A 249 3.39 16.78 5.30
CA VAL A 249 4.70 17.39 5.59
C VAL A 249 5.04 17.17 7.05
N GLN A 250 6.16 16.50 7.28
CA GLN A 250 6.64 16.14 8.61
C GLN A 250 8.13 16.40 8.76
N GLU A 251 8.58 16.51 10.01
CA GLU A 251 9.99 16.64 10.36
C GLU A 251 10.83 15.52 9.72
N ARG A 252 11.98 15.88 9.19
CA ARG A 252 12.97 14.91 8.73
C ARG A 252 13.75 14.38 9.94
N ILE A 253 13.61 13.09 10.25
CA ILE A 253 14.40 12.42 11.27
C ILE A 253 15.66 11.83 10.62
N HIS A 254 16.81 12.15 11.20
CA HIS A 254 18.07 11.52 10.86
C HIS A 254 18.35 10.37 11.80
N GLY A 255 18.67 9.21 11.26
CA GLY A 255 18.92 8.01 12.07
C GLY A 255 19.52 6.88 11.26
N VAL A 256 19.96 5.85 11.96
CA VAL A 256 20.46 4.61 11.38
C VAL A 256 19.35 3.58 11.38
N PRO A 257 19.02 2.95 10.24
CA PRO A 257 18.02 1.90 10.18
C PRO A 257 18.35 0.76 11.16
N ILE A 258 17.32 0.24 11.84
CA ILE A 258 17.47 -0.79 12.87
C ILE A 258 18.08 -2.10 12.35
N ASN A 259 17.90 -2.40 11.08
CA ASN A 259 18.48 -3.57 10.40
C ASN A 259 19.96 -3.39 10.08
N ASN A 260 20.51 -2.17 10.15
CA ASN A 260 21.93 -1.89 9.94
C ASN A 260 22.75 -2.05 11.25
N ILE A 261 22.78 -3.27 11.78
CA ILE A 261 23.45 -3.60 13.06
C ILE A 261 24.92 -3.19 13.09
N LYS A 262 25.61 -3.20 11.94
CA LYS A 262 27.03 -2.82 11.87
C LYS A 262 27.21 -1.34 12.17
N GLU A 263 26.43 -0.49 11.57
CA GLU A 263 26.46 0.96 11.75
C GLU A 263 26.00 1.36 13.16
N LEU A 264 24.92 0.73 13.68
CA LEU A 264 24.47 0.92 15.05
C LEU A 264 25.57 0.61 16.07
N LYS A 265 26.27 -0.50 15.90
CA LYS A 265 27.42 -0.85 16.77
C LYS A 265 28.58 0.13 16.63
N ALA A 266 28.89 0.58 15.40
CA ALA A 266 29.93 1.58 15.16
C ALA A 266 29.58 2.94 15.80
N ALA A 267 28.30 3.29 15.85
CA ALA A 267 27.80 4.48 16.56
C ALA A 267 27.72 4.30 18.10
N GLY A 268 28.15 3.16 18.64
CA GLY A 268 28.18 2.90 20.09
C GLY A 268 26.81 2.55 20.70
N VAL A 269 25.82 2.19 19.86
CA VAL A 269 24.48 1.85 20.34
C VAL A 269 24.50 0.50 21.06
N ASN A 270 23.94 0.45 22.27
CA ASN A 270 23.71 -0.80 22.98
C ASN A 270 22.49 -1.52 22.38
N ILE A 271 22.73 -2.57 21.61
CA ILE A 271 21.71 -3.33 20.89
C ILE A 271 20.72 -4.01 21.84
N GLU A 272 21.19 -4.50 23.00
CA GLU A 272 20.31 -5.13 24.00
C GLU A 272 19.32 -4.10 24.58
N GLN A 273 19.83 -2.92 24.96
CA GLN A 273 18.99 -1.83 25.46
C GLN A 273 18.01 -1.33 24.39
N LEU A 274 18.45 -1.26 23.13
CA LEU A 274 17.59 -0.90 22.00
C LEU A 274 16.44 -1.90 21.82
N ALA A 275 16.73 -3.20 21.92
CA ALA A 275 15.69 -4.25 21.85
C ALA A 275 14.70 -4.15 23.02
N ILE A 276 15.19 -3.93 24.25
CA ILE A 276 14.35 -3.72 25.44
C ILE A 276 13.44 -2.50 25.25
N ASN A 277 13.99 -1.40 24.75
CA ASN A 277 13.22 -0.19 24.46
C ASN A 277 12.15 -0.44 23.40
N GLY A 278 12.47 -1.19 22.33
CA GLY A 278 11.50 -1.58 21.30
C GLY A 278 10.30 -2.35 21.87
N VAL A 279 10.57 -3.35 22.70
CA VAL A 279 9.53 -4.12 23.40
C VAL A 279 8.70 -3.18 24.32
N ARG A 280 9.35 -2.31 25.08
CA ARG A 280 8.68 -1.35 25.97
C ARG A 280 7.78 -0.40 25.17
N ILE A 281 8.27 0.14 24.06
CA ILE A 281 7.50 1.02 23.17
C ILE A 281 6.24 0.30 22.68
N PHE A 282 6.41 -0.91 22.14
CA PHE A 282 5.29 -1.71 21.61
C PHE A 282 4.21 -1.94 22.69
N PHE A 283 4.57 -2.50 23.84
CA PHE A 283 3.59 -2.80 24.89
C PHE A 283 2.95 -1.53 25.47
N THR A 284 3.68 -0.43 25.56
CA THR A 284 3.12 0.84 26.01
C THR A 284 2.09 1.37 25.01
N GLN A 285 2.38 1.34 23.73
CA GLN A 285 1.44 1.75 22.67
C GLN A 285 0.18 0.90 22.67
N VAL A 286 0.31 -0.43 22.79
CA VAL A 286 -0.82 -1.35 22.75
C VAL A 286 -1.68 -1.27 24.00
N PHE A 287 -1.07 -1.36 25.20
CA PHE A 287 -1.84 -1.54 26.43
C PHE A 287 -2.16 -0.26 27.18
N LEU A 288 -1.35 0.79 27.04
CA LEU A 288 -1.59 2.06 27.72
C LEU A 288 -2.19 3.13 26.81
N HIS A 289 -1.71 3.23 25.58
CA HIS A 289 -2.14 4.28 24.66
C HIS A 289 -3.30 3.84 23.76
N ASN A 290 -3.53 2.53 23.63
CA ASN A 290 -4.51 1.94 22.68
C ASN A 290 -4.37 2.51 21.25
N LEU A 291 -3.16 2.89 20.90
CA LEU A 291 -2.77 3.40 19.59
C LEU A 291 -1.33 2.99 19.30
N PHE A 292 -1.11 2.20 18.29
CA PHE A 292 0.21 1.71 17.91
C PHE A 292 0.41 1.77 16.40
N HIS A 293 1.67 1.91 15.99
CA HIS A 293 2.05 1.76 14.59
C HIS A 293 2.15 0.28 14.27
N ALA A 294 1.31 -0.21 13.35
CA ALA A 294 1.24 -1.63 13.04
C ALA A 294 2.48 -2.15 12.24
N ASP A 295 3.18 -1.22 11.61
CA ASP A 295 4.34 -1.48 10.77
C ASP A 295 5.59 -0.90 11.44
N MET A 296 6.22 -1.73 12.30
CA MET A 296 7.41 -1.37 13.07
C MET A 296 8.64 -2.11 12.54
N HIS A 297 9.16 -1.67 11.39
CA HIS A 297 10.40 -2.22 10.81
C HIS A 297 11.49 -1.16 10.59
#